data_8c8fe1e59ec8f9939e7e07c1b18d222b
#
_entry.id   8c8fe1e59ec8f9939e7e07c1b18d222b
#
_cell.length_a   1.000
_cell.length_b   1.000
_cell.length_c   1.000
_cell.angle_alpha   90.00
_cell.angle_beta   90.00
_cell.angle_gamma   90.00
#
_symmetry.space_group_name_H-M   'P 1'
#
loop_
_entity.id
_entity.type
_entity.pdbx_description
1 polymer ?
#
loop_
_entity_poly.entity_id
_entity_poly.type
_entity_poly.pdbx_seq_one_letter_code
_entity_poly.pdbx_strand_id
1 'polypeptide(L)'
;NRANQQLKTYWTDQSNNTEEQVALNETRAILSKGIAELPLQQREVYILCHQQGLKYDEVAQKLNLSPATVATHMKLALRFLRAYLQKHSGLAIIFIILKIF
;
A
#
# COMPACT_ATOMS: atom_id res chain seq x y z
N ASN A 1 11.78 -0.17 -22.57
CA ASN A 1 11.75 -1.00 -23.76
C ASN A 1 10.41 -0.90 -24.45
N ARG A 2 10.45 -0.75 -25.75
CA ARG A 2 9.24 -0.52 -26.56
C ARG A 2 8.25 -1.67 -26.47
N ALA A 3 8.74 -2.89 -26.52
CA ALA A 3 7.89 -4.08 -26.44
C ALA A 3 7.19 -4.16 -25.07
N ASN A 4 7.93 -3.86 -24.02
CA ASN A 4 7.38 -3.88 -22.68
C ASN A 4 6.31 -2.79 -22.48
N GLN A 5 6.51 -1.62 -23.10
CA GLN A 5 5.55 -0.54 -23.03
C GLN A 5 4.24 -0.91 -23.74
N GLN A 6 4.34 -1.54 -24.90
CA GLN A 6 3.17 -1.98 -25.64
C GLN A 6 2.39 -3.05 -24.89
N LEU A 7 3.09 -4.03 -24.31
CA LEU A 7 2.47 -5.06 -23.50
C LEU A 7 1.80 -4.48 -22.28
N LYS A 8 2.45 -3.53 -21.63
CA LYS A 8 1.91 -2.88 -20.46
C LYS A 8 0.64 -2.12 -20.77
N THR A 9 0.61 -1.41 -21.89
CA THR A 9 -0.59 -0.69 -22.33
C THR A 9 -1.72 -1.66 -22.64
N TYR A 10 -1.42 -2.75 -23.34
CA TYR A 10 -2.40 -3.76 -23.67
C TYR A 10 -3.05 -4.36 -22.42
N TRP A 11 -2.21 -4.77 -21.45
CA TRP A 11 -2.71 -5.36 -20.22
C TRP A 11 -3.52 -4.36 -19.40
N THR A 12 -3.12 -3.09 -19.39
CA THR A 12 -3.84 -2.06 -18.69
C THR A 12 -5.23 -1.86 -19.26
N ASP A 13 -5.34 -1.81 -20.59
CA ASP A 13 -6.63 -1.65 -21.23
C ASP A 13 -7.55 -2.84 -20.97
N GLN A 14 -7.00 -4.05 -21.05
CA GLN A 14 -7.76 -5.26 -20.76
C GLN A 14 -8.21 -5.32 -19.32
N SER A 15 -7.29 -4.99 -18.41
CA SER A 15 -7.53 -5.07 -16.97
C SER A 15 -8.57 -4.07 -16.50
N ASN A 16 -8.63 -2.90 -17.12
CA ASN A 16 -9.56 -1.84 -16.72
C ASN A 16 -11.01 -2.23 -16.89
N ASN A 17 -11.28 -3.27 -17.65
CA ASN A 17 -12.64 -3.72 -17.91
C ASN A 17 -13.08 -4.86 -16.99
N THR A 18 -12.25 -5.29 -16.05
CA THR A 18 -12.60 -6.37 -15.13
C THR A 18 -13.05 -5.80 -13.78
N GLU A 19 -13.96 -6.51 -13.13
CA GLU A 19 -14.41 -6.15 -11.80
C GLU A 19 -13.25 -6.16 -10.81
N GLU A 20 -12.36 -7.13 -10.97
CA GLU A 20 -11.18 -7.24 -10.12
C GLU A 20 -10.28 -6.02 -10.24
N GLN A 21 -10.05 -5.52 -11.44
CA GLN A 21 -9.21 -4.36 -11.66
C GLN A 21 -9.86 -3.10 -11.07
N VAL A 22 -11.16 -2.95 -11.22
CA VAL A 22 -11.89 -1.83 -10.63
C VAL A 22 -11.76 -1.86 -9.10
N ALA A 23 -11.92 -3.05 -8.50
CA ALA A 23 -11.80 -3.20 -7.05
C ALA A 23 -10.38 -2.85 -6.57
N LEU A 24 -9.35 -3.27 -7.32
CA LEU A 24 -7.97 -2.93 -6.99
C LEU A 24 -7.71 -1.43 -7.07
N ASN A 25 -8.25 -0.78 -8.10
CA ASN A 25 -8.09 0.66 -8.26
C ASN A 25 -8.78 1.43 -7.13
N GLU A 26 -9.95 1.00 -6.73
CA GLU A 26 -10.65 1.60 -5.60
C GLU A 26 -9.85 1.44 -4.31
N THR A 27 -9.32 0.25 -4.09
CA THR A 27 -8.52 -0.03 -2.89
C THR A 27 -7.26 0.81 -2.86
N ARG A 28 -6.59 0.98 -4.00
CA ARG A 28 -5.40 1.84 -4.07
C ARG A 28 -5.73 3.29 -3.75
N ALA A 29 -6.84 3.79 -4.26
CA ALA A 29 -7.27 5.16 -3.99
C ALA A 29 -7.56 5.36 -2.51
N ILE A 30 -8.26 4.42 -1.89
CA ILE A 30 -8.57 4.46 -0.47
C ILE A 30 -7.28 4.36 0.36
N LEU A 31 -6.38 3.46 -0.04
CA LEU A 31 -5.09 3.30 0.64
C LEU A 31 -4.28 4.59 0.62
N SER A 32 -4.23 5.29 -0.51
CA SER A 32 -3.53 6.56 -0.61
C SER A 32 -4.07 7.57 0.37
N LYS A 33 -5.39 7.65 0.51
CA LYS A 33 -6.01 8.54 1.49
C LYS A 33 -5.66 8.13 2.91
N GLY A 34 -5.68 6.83 3.20
CA GLY A 34 -5.32 6.33 4.52
C GLY A 34 -3.87 6.66 4.88
N ILE A 35 -2.96 6.51 3.94
CA ILE A 35 -1.56 6.84 4.16
C ILE A 35 -1.41 8.33 4.50
N ALA A 36 -2.16 9.20 3.82
CA ALA A 36 -2.11 10.63 4.09
C ALA A 36 -2.62 10.97 5.49
N GLU A 37 -3.46 10.12 6.10
CA GLU A 37 -3.98 10.33 7.43
C GLU A 37 -3.14 9.71 8.53
N LEU A 38 -2.09 8.94 8.19
CA LEU A 38 -1.20 8.39 9.20
C LEU A 38 -0.48 9.50 9.97
N PRO A 39 -0.20 9.30 11.28
CA PRO A 39 0.72 10.18 11.98
C PRO A 39 2.05 10.29 11.23
N LEU A 40 2.67 11.44 11.29
CA LEU A 40 3.82 11.75 10.44
C LEU A 40 4.90 10.67 10.47
N GLN A 41 5.31 10.22 11.64
CA GLN A 41 6.41 9.27 11.74
C GLN A 41 6.01 7.87 11.24
N GLN A 42 4.78 7.46 11.48
CA GLN A 42 4.28 6.20 10.92
C GLN A 42 4.21 6.27 9.40
N ARG A 43 3.80 7.42 8.86
CA ARG A 43 3.74 7.62 7.41
C ARG A 43 5.13 7.54 6.79
N GLU A 44 6.12 8.21 7.39
CA GLU A 44 7.48 8.19 6.89
C GLU A 44 8.05 6.77 6.89
N VAL A 45 7.86 6.04 7.99
CA VAL A 45 8.32 4.66 8.08
C VAL A 45 7.64 3.80 7.02
N TYR A 46 6.33 3.93 6.88
CA TYR A 46 5.59 3.13 5.90
C TYR A 46 6.07 3.40 4.48
N ILE A 47 6.25 4.67 4.12
CA ILE A 47 6.68 5.04 2.78
C ILE A 47 8.09 4.52 2.49
N LEU A 48 9.00 4.67 3.43
CA LEU A 48 10.38 4.20 3.23
C LEU A 48 10.46 2.69 3.13
N CYS A 49 9.70 1.97 3.94
CA CYS A 49 9.71 0.51 3.90
C CYS A 49 8.97 -0.04 2.70
N HIS A 50 7.77 0.46 2.45
CA HIS A 50 6.88 -0.14 1.45
C HIS A 50 7.14 0.40 0.04
N GLN A 51 7.27 1.71 -0.11
CA GLN A 51 7.40 2.30 -1.44
C GLN A 51 8.84 2.34 -1.93
N GLN A 52 9.80 2.56 -1.03
CA GLN A 52 11.22 2.61 -1.39
C GLN A 52 11.95 1.31 -1.11
N GLY A 53 11.31 0.36 -0.44
CA GLY A 53 11.87 -0.96 -0.24
C GLY A 53 13.04 -1.02 0.73
N LEU A 54 13.17 -0.04 1.62
CA LEU A 54 14.25 -0.01 2.59
C LEU A 54 14.02 -1.01 3.71
N LYS A 55 15.10 -1.57 4.22
CA LYS A 55 15.06 -2.45 5.39
C LYS A 55 14.91 -1.60 6.66
N TYR A 56 14.46 -2.23 7.74
CA TYR A 56 14.25 -1.53 9.01
C TYR A 56 15.52 -0.85 9.51
N ASP A 57 16.68 -1.50 9.34
CA ASP A 57 17.96 -0.90 9.75
C ASP A 57 18.25 0.37 8.97
N GLU A 58 17.96 0.35 7.67
CA GLU A 58 18.19 1.50 6.81
C GLU A 58 17.25 2.65 7.13
N VAL A 59 15.98 2.34 7.41
CA VAL A 59 15.02 3.35 7.83
C VAL A 59 15.41 3.94 9.17
N ALA A 60 15.84 3.09 10.09
CA ALA A 60 16.28 3.52 11.42
C ALA A 60 17.42 4.54 11.32
N GLN A 61 18.41 4.25 10.47
CA GLN A 61 19.51 5.18 10.26
C GLN A 61 19.03 6.49 9.65
N LYS A 62 18.16 6.41 8.66
CA LYS A 62 17.69 7.59 7.95
C LYS A 62 16.86 8.50 8.83
N LEU A 63 16.05 7.93 9.72
CA LEU A 63 15.16 8.69 10.59
C LEU A 63 15.74 8.90 12.00
N ASN A 64 16.95 8.42 12.24
CA ASN A 64 17.59 8.50 13.55
C ASN A 64 16.76 7.84 14.65
N LEU A 65 16.31 6.62 14.37
CA LEU A 65 15.51 5.80 15.27
C LEU A 65 16.19 4.45 15.46
N SER A 66 15.73 3.67 16.45
CA SER A 66 16.16 2.29 16.56
C SER A 66 15.36 1.41 15.61
N PRO A 67 15.93 0.27 15.16
CA PRO A 67 15.16 -0.67 14.34
C PRO A 67 13.90 -1.18 15.03
N ALA A 68 13.94 -1.35 16.35
CA ALA A 68 12.75 -1.77 17.10
C ALA A 68 11.65 -0.71 17.03
N THR A 69 12.01 0.56 17.10
CA THR A 69 11.06 1.66 16.99
C THR A 69 10.47 1.71 15.59
N VAL A 70 11.29 1.50 14.56
CA VAL A 70 10.81 1.43 13.17
C VAL A 70 9.79 0.29 13.02
N ALA A 71 10.10 -0.88 13.57
CA ALA A 71 9.18 -2.02 13.52
C ALA A 71 7.85 -1.69 14.20
N THR A 72 7.89 -1.01 15.32
CA THR A 72 6.68 -0.59 16.04
C THR A 72 5.85 0.37 15.20
N HIS A 73 6.48 1.38 14.61
CA HIS A 73 5.77 2.32 13.76
C HIS A 73 5.16 1.64 12.54
N MET A 74 5.87 0.69 11.94
CA MET A 74 5.35 -0.06 10.81
C MET A 74 4.13 -0.89 11.21
N LYS A 75 4.19 -1.54 12.37
CA LYS A 75 3.07 -2.31 12.88
C LYS A 75 1.84 -1.44 13.11
N LEU A 76 2.04 -0.26 13.71
CA LEU A 76 0.93 0.67 13.95
C LEU A 76 0.37 1.22 12.65
N ALA A 77 1.24 1.55 11.69
CA ALA A 77 0.80 2.02 10.38
C ALA A 77 -0.06 0.97 9.68
N LEU A 78 0.39 -0.28 9.67
CA LEU A 78 -0.37 -1.35 9.03
C LEU A 78 -1.71 -1.59 9.73
N ARG A 79 -1.75 -1.51 11.04
CA ARG A 79 -3.00 -1.65 11.80
C ARG A 79 -3.99 -0.55 11.42
N PHE A 80 -3.51 0.69 11.37
CA PHE A 80 -4.34 1.83 10.97
C PHE A 80 -4.88 1.65 9.56
N LEU A 81 -4.01 1.27 8.62
CA LEU A 81 -4.39 1.14 7.23
C LEU A 81 -5.39 0.02 7.00
N ARG A 82 -5.24 -1.11 7.71
CA ARG A 82 -6.23 -2.19 7.63
C ARG A 82 -7.61 -1.72 8.10
N ALA A 83 -7.65 -1.04 9.23
CA ALA A 83 -8.91 -0.52 9.75
C ALA A 83 -9.50 0.53 8.81
N TYR A 84 -8.66 1.39 8.26
CA TYR A 84 -9.08 2.40 7.30
C TYR A 84 -9.71 1.77 6.06
N LEU A 85 -9.04 0.78 5.50
CA LEU A 85 -9.55 0.08 4.33
C LEU A 85 -10.86 -0.62 4.62
N GLN A 86 -10.98 -1.30 5.75
CA GLN A 86 -12.22 -1.97 6.13
C GLN A 86 -13.38 -1.00 6.28
N LYS A 87 -13.10 0.17 6.81
CA LYS A 87 -14.13 1.19 7.03
C LYS A 87 -14.60 1.83 5.73
N HIS A 88 -13.71 2.01 4.77
CA HIS A 88 -13.98 2.84 3.60
C HIS A 88 -14.21 2.07 2.30
N SER A 89 -13.80 0.81 2.21
CA SER A 89 -13.89 0.08 0.96
C SER A 89 -15.02 -0.94 0.89
N GLY A 90 -15.56 -1.36 2.03
CA GLY A 90 -16.67 -2.30 2.06
C GLY A 90 -16.40 -3.57 1.24
N LEU A 91 -17.21 -3.80 0.22
CA LEU A 91 -17.16 -5.02 -0.58
C LEU A 91 -15.85 -5.21 -1.34
N ALA A 92 -15.19 -4.12 -1.73
CA ALA A 92 -13.93 -4.22 -2.48
C ALA A 92 -12.86 -4.94 -1.68
N ILE A 93 -12.74 -4.65 -0.40
CA ILE A 93 -11.78 -5.31 0.47
C ILE A 93 -12.11 -6.78 0.65
N ILE A 94 -13.37 -7.11 0.87
CA ILE A 94 -13.80 -8.49 1.03
C ILE A 94 -13.43 -9.30 -0.20
N PHE A 95 -13.67 -8.73 -1.37
CA PHE A 95 -13.35 -9.36 -2.64
C PHE A 95 -11.87 -9.65 -2.78
N ILE A 96 -11.02 -8.69 -2.43
CA ILE A 96 -9.57 -8.84 -2.52
C ILE A 96 -9.06 -9.86 -1.50
N ILE A 97 -9.58 -9.83 -0.29
CA ILE A 97 -9.20 -10.77 0.75
C ILE A 97 -9.54 -12.20 0.34
N LEU A 98 -10.71 -12.40 -0.23
CA LEU A 98 -11.12 -13.73 -0.70
C LEU A 98 -10.22 -14.25 -1.81
N LYS A 99 -9.69 -13.37 -2.64
CA LYS A 99 -8.77 -13.77 -3.70
C LYS A 99 -7.38 -14.11 -3.19
N ILE A 100 -6.94 -13.44 -2.13
CA ILE A 100 -5.63 -13.67 -1.55
C ILE A 100 -5.65 -14.94 -0.67
N PHE A 101 -6.74 -15.18 0.00
CA PHE A 101 -6.93 -16.34 0.86
C PHE A 101 -7.82 -17.37 0.19
#